data_e9e9d520acd4e1b6ad56ad9318d1d64a
#
_entry.id   e9e9d520acd4e1b6ad56ad9318d1d64a
#
_cell.length_a   1.000
_cell.length_b   1.000
_cell.length_c   1.000
_cell.angle_alpha   90.00
_cell.angle_beta   90.00
_cell.angle_gamma   90.00
#
_symmetry.space_group_name_H-M   'P 1'
#
loop_
_entity.id
_entity.type
_entity.pdbx_description
1 polymer ?
#
loop_
_entity_poly.entity_id
_entity_poly.type
_entity_poly.pdbx_seq_one_letter_code
_entity_poly.pdbx_strand_id
1 'polypeptide(L)'
;MNVVSAVSREFSYFKFFLKLVGRSRSFDKKKYTTVADIMEEQVDKTPDNIAIEFEDKKYTYREMDAEANQIANWAINKGYKTGDVISLLMENKPEYIFTWFGLAKIGVTVACLNNNIKSKSLAHCIKKSESKSLIISSDLMENLASAQEYIEGNLDVYVAGQDVQGYETLDDSQIENSKVRPKSSLREELSNSQSLFYIY
;
A
#
# COMPACT_ATOMS: atom_id res chain seq x y z
N MET A 1 26.85 38.05 19.96
CA MET A 1 26.45 36.95 19.04
C MET A 1 27.59 36.81 18.04
N ASN A 2 28.29 35.66 18.04
CA ASN A 2 29.55 35.50 17.34
C ASN A 2 29.28 35.31 15.82
N VAL A 3 29.74 36.24 15.00
CA VAL A 3 29.52 36.25 13.53
C VAL A 3 29.99 34.92 12.87
N VAL A 4 31.05 34.32 13.41
CA VAL A 4 31.60 33.04 12.94
C VAL A 4 30.62 31.88 13.16
N SER A 5 29.85 31.87 14.23
CA SER A 5 28.85 30.82 14.48
C SER A 5 27.61 30.96 13.58
N ALA A 6 27.25 32.18 13.22
CA ALA A 6 26.15 32.45 12.29
C ALA A 6 26.50 31.96 10.86
N VAL A 7 27.71 32.32 10.39
CA VAL A 7 28.20 31.91 9.04
C VAL A 7 28.34 30.39 8.92
N SER A 8 28.83 29.71 9.99
CA SER A 8 28.95 28.25 10.02
C SER A 8 27.58 27.55 9.93
N ARG A 9 26.58 28.12 10.61
CA ARG A 9 25.19 27.58 10.55
C ARG A 9 24.55 27.74 9.18
N GLU A 10 24.70 28.92 8.58
CA GLU A 10 24.21 29.19 7.21
C GLU A 10 24.86 28.26 6.18
N PHE A 11 26.16 27.99 6.32
CA PHE A 11 26.89 27.07 5.44
C PHE A 11 26.44 25.62 5.62
N SER A 12 26.03 25.22 6.82
CA SER A 12 25.46 23.91 7.12
C SER A 12 24.08 23.74 6.48
N TYR A 13 23.21 24.76 6.56
CA TYR A 13 21.91 24.77 5.88
C TYR A 13 22.06 24.75 4.36
N PHE A 14 23.02 25.46 3.82
CA PHE A 14 23.28 25.44 2.36
C PHE A 14 23.77 24.06 1.89
N LYS A 15 24.65 23.40 2.63
CA LYS A 15 25.06 22.01 2.36
C LYS A 15 23.89 21.04 2.42
N PHE A 16 23.03 21.18 3.44
CA PHE A 16 21.83 20.38 3.55
C PHE A 16 20.89 20.60 2.37
N PHE A 17 20.65 21.84 2.00
CA PHE A 17 19.82 22.20 0.83
C PHE A 17 20.38 21.62 -0.48
N LEU A 18 21.69 21.74 -0.72
CA LEU A 18 22.36 21.15 -1.89
C LEU A 18 22.22 19.61 -1.91
N LYS A 19 22.28 18.98 -0.74
CA LYS A 19 22.10 17.53 -0.61
C LYS A 19 20.63 17.14 -0.90
N LEU A 20 19.68 17.96 -0.49
CA LEU A 20 18.26 17.79 -0.76
C LEU A 20 17.94 17.92 -2.25
N VAL A 21 18.45 18.97 -2.87
CA VAL A 21 18.32 19.23 -4.32
C VAL A 21 19.04 18.14 -5.14
N GLY A 22 20.19 17.67 -4.69
CA GLY A 22 20.90 16.55 -5.32
C GLY A 22 20.10 15.25 -5.27
N ARG A 23 19.45 14.97 -4.13
CA ARG A 23 18.53 13.84 -3.97
C ARG A 23 17.29 13.98 -4.88
N SER A 24 16.66 15.16 -4.90
CA SER A 24 15.52 15.44 -5.78
C SER A 24 15.85 15.20 -7.25
N ARG A 25 17.00 15.73 -7.73
CA ARG A 25 17.47 15.49 -9.10
C ARG A 25 17.83 14.03 -9.40
N SER A 26 18.20 13.24 -8.38
CA SER A 26 18.44 11.81 -8.54
C SER A 26 17.13 11.03 -8.71
N PHE A 27 16.03 11.48 -8.08
CA PHE A 27 14.70 10.92 -8.31
C PHE A 27 14.20 11.18 -9.73
N ASP A 28 14.39 12.39 -10.27
CA ASP A 28 13.99 12.73 -11.64
C ASP A 28 14.74 11.93 -12.73
N LYS A 29 15.95 11.46 -12.44
CA LYS A 29 16.74 10.68 -13.40
C LYS A 29 16.27 9.23 -13.56
N LYS A 30 15.62 8.65 -12.55
CA LYS A 30 15.01 7.33 -12.64
C LYS A 30 13.53 7.47 -13.02
N LYS A 31 13.26 7.61 -14.29
CA LYS A 31 11.94 7.87 -14.88
C LYS A 31 10.83 6.87 -14.49
N TYR A 32 11.19 5.75 -13.88
CA TYR A 32 10.28 4.63 -13.58
C TYR A 32 10.56 3.97 -12.20
N THR A 33 10.95 4.75 -11.19
CA THR A 33 11.12 4.20 -9.84
C THR A 33 9.86 4.44 -9.02
N THR A 34 9.20 3.38 -8.63
CA THR A 34 8.01 3.42 -7.78
C THR A 34 8.39 3.19 -6.31
N VAL A 35 7.44 3.41 -5.40
CA VAL A 35 7.63 3.06 -3.99
C VAL A 35 7.86 1.55 -3.82
N ALA A 36 7.23 0.73 -4.65
CA ALA A 36 7.45 -0.72 -4.63
C ALA A 36 8.89 -1.08 -4.99
N ASP A 37 9.52 -0.40 -5.96
CA ASP A 37 10.93 -0.62 -6.31
C ASP A 37 11.87 -0.28 -5.16
N ILE A 38 11.59 0.83 -4.46
CA ILE A 38 12.39 1.26 -3.30
C ILE A 38 12.27 0.24 -2.15
N MET A 39 11.07 -0.25 -1.88
CA MET A 39 10.84 -1.25 -0.86
C MET A 39 11.51 -2.58 -1.21
N GLU A 40 11.40 -3.06 -2.46
CA GLU A 40 12.07 -4.27 -2.92
C GLU A 40 13.60 -4.15 -2.85
N GLU A 41 14.15 -2.98 -3.22
CA GLU A 41 15.59 -2.72 -3.05
C GLU A 41 16.02 -2.81 -1.58
N GLN A 42 15.17 -2.32 -0.65
CA GLN A 42 15.44 -2.43 0.78
C GLN A 42 15.35 -3.87 1.28
N VAL A 43 14.38 -4.65 0.82
CA VAL A 43 14.27 -6.09 1.09
C VAL A 43 15.53 -6.81 0.67
N ASP A 44 16.02 -6.54 -0.54
CA ASP A 44 17.20 -7.21 -1.11
C ASP A 44 18.49 -6.82 -0.36
N LYS A 45 18.57 -5.60 0.17
CA LYS A 45 19.74 -5.13 0.93
C LYS A 45 19.82 -5.67 2.36
N THR A 46 18.68 -5.75 3.03
CA THR A 46 18.64 -6.10 4.47
C THR A 46 17.46 -7.04 4.78
N PRO A 47 17.41 -8.24 4.16
CA PRO A 47 16.24 -9.12 4.24
C PRO A 47 15.90 -9.56 5.66
N ASP A 48 16.89 -9.74 6.51
CA ASP A 48 16.75 -10.30 7.86
C ASP A 48 16.56 -9.23 8.95
N ASN A 49 16.65 -7.93 8.57
CA ASN A 49 16.33 -6.84 9.50
C ASN A 49 14.82 -6.77 9.74
N ILE A 50 14.45 -6.31 10.93
CA ILE A 50 13.05 -6.08 11.29
C ILE A 50 12.50 -4.90 10.47
N ALA A 51 11.43 -5.17 9.72
CA ALA A 51 10.69 -4.19 8.92
C ALA A 51 9.47 -3.64 9.67
N ILE A 52 8.76 -4.52 10.39
CA ILE A 52 7.54 -4.18 11.14
C ILE A 52 7.64 -4.80 12.54
N GLU A 53 7.32 -4.00 13.54
CA GLU A 53 7.11 -4.46 14.91
C GLU A 53 5.71 -4.01 15.33
N PHE A 54 4.86 -4.98 15.67
CA PHE A 54 3.47 -4.76 16.04
C PHE A 54 3.07 -5.71 17.17
N GLU A 55 2.69 -5.14 18.31
CA GLU A 55 2.43 -5.89 19.53
C GLU A 55 3.64 -6.81 19.88
N ASP A 56 3.41 -8.11 20.05
CA ASP A 56 4.46 -9.08 20.35
C ASP A 56 5.07 -9.73 19.09
N LYS A 57 4.65 -9.30 17.88
CA LYS A 57 5.12 -9.85 16.61
C LYS A 57 6.13 -8.93 15.95
N LYS A 58 7.14 -9.56 15.32
CA LYS A 58 8.15 -8.88 14.52
C LYS A 58 8.19 -9.56 13.16
N TYR A 59 8.22 -8.75 12.12
CA TYR A 59 8.35 -9.20 10.74
C TYR A 59 9.63 -8.64 10.14
N THR A 60 10.44 -9.50 9.56
CA THR A 60 11.60 -9.11 8.78
C THR A 60 11.18 -8.53 7.43
N TYR A 61 12.08 -7.84 6.75
CA TYR A 61 11.84 -7.39 5.37
C TYR A 61 11.50 -8.56 4.44
N ARG A 62 12.15 -9.71 4.62
CA ARG A 62 11.88 -10.94 3.85
C ARG A 62 10.47 -11.47 4.08
N GLU A 63 10.01 -11.52 5.33
CA GLU A 63 8.67 -11.98 5.67
C GLU A 63 7.61 -11.01 5.15
N MET A 64 7.79 -9.70 5.37
CA MET A 64 6.92 -8.69 4.80
C MET A 64 6.80 -8.79 3.27
N ASP A 65 7.93 -9.00 2.57
CA ASP A 65 7.95 -9.16 1.11
C ASP A 65 7.21 -10.42 0.68
N ALA A 66 7.38 -11.52 1.41
CA ALA A 66 6.71 -12.78 1.12
C ALA A 66 5.17 -12.67 1.23
N GLU A 67 4.67 -12.04 2.30
CA GLU A 67 3.24 -11.78 2.48
C GLU A 67 2.71 -10.84 1.37
N ALA A 68 3.44 -9.77 1.07
CA ALA A 68 3.09 -8.86 -0.01
C ALA A 68 3.07 -9.55 -1.39
N ASN A 69 3.98 -10.49 -1.63
CA ASN A 69 4.03 -11.26 -2.89
C ASN A 69 2.79 -12.15 -3.04
N GLN A 70 2.27 -12.74 -1.95
CA GLN A 70 1.02 -13.51 -1.99
C GLN A 70 -0.15 -12.64 -2.44
N ILE A 71 -0.32 -11.46 -1.83
CA ILE A 71 -1.37 -10.50 -2.21
C ILE A 71 -1.22 -10.08 -3.67
N ALA A 72 0.00 -9.78 -4.12
CA ALA A 72 0.26 -9.40 -5.51
C ALA A 72 -0.16 -10.51 -6.49
N ASN A 73 0.21 -11.76 -6.19
CA ASN A 73 -0.14 -12.90 -7.05
C ASN A 73 -1.65 -13.20 -7.01
N TRP A 74 -2.30 -13.06 -5.85
CA TRP A 74 -3.76 -13.12 -5.77
C TRP A 74 -4.40 -12.07 -6.69
N ALA A 75 -3.96 -10.82 -6.61
CA ALA A 75 -4.52 -9.75 -7.42
C ALA A 75 -4.31 -9.98 -8.92
N ILE A 76 -3.14 -10.51 -9.33
CA ILE A 76 -2.88 -10.94 -10.72
C ILE A 76 -3.89 -12.01 -11.15
N ASN A 77 -4.12 -13.03 -10.33
CA ASN A 77 -5.05 -14.12 -10.62
C ASN A 77 -6.51 -13.63 -10.71
N LYS A 78 -6.87 -12.58 -9.96
CA LYS A 78 -8.16 -11.89 -10.07
C LYS A 78 -8.26 -10.96 -11.28
N GLY A 79 -7.19 -10.79 -12.06
CA GLY A 79 -7.16 -9.96 -13.25
C GLY A 79 -6.93 -8.48 -13.02
N TYR A 80 -6.49 -8.10 -11.81
CA TYR A 80 -6.07 -6.72 -11.54
C TYR A 80 -4.78 -6.37 -12.27
N LYS A 81 -4.67 -5.13 -12.69
CA LYS A 81 -3.55 -4.61 -13.47
C LYS A 81 -3.22 -3.17 -13.09
N THR A 82 -2.07 -2.73 -13.55
CA THR A 82 -1.63 -1.34 -13.42
C THR A 82 -2.73 -0.34 -13.76
N GLY A 83 -2.95 0.61 -12.86
CA GLY A 83 -3.95 1.66 -12.98
C GLY A 83 -5.32 1.31 -12.40
N ASP A 84 -5.57 0.06 -12.03
CA ASP A 84 -6.77 -0.28 -11.28
C ASP A 84 -6.71 0.32 -9.87
N VAL A 85 -7.88 0.56 -9.28
CA VAL A 85 -8.02 1.09 -7.92
C VAL A 85 -8.78 0.08 -7.06
N ILE A 86 -8.26 -0.21 -5.88
CA ILE A 86 -8.91 -1.03 -4.85
C ILE A 86 -9.02 -0.22 -3.57
N SER A 87 -10.22 -0.16 -2.99
CA SER A 87 -10.42 0.40 -1.65
C SER A 87 -9.93 -0.56 -0.58
N LEU A 88 -9.26 -0.04 0.44
CA LEU A 88 -8.79 -0.80 1.60
C LEU A 88 -9.37 -0.22 2.88
N LEU A 89 -10.19 -1.01 3.57
CA LEU A 89 -10.78 -0.68 4.86
C LEU A 89 -10.32 -1.69 5.90
N MET A 90 -9.29 -1.34 6.66
CA MET A 90 -8.63 -2.21 7.61
C MET A 90 -8.05 -1.37 8.76
N GLU A 91 -7.92 -1.97 9.93
CA GLU A 91 -7.20 -1.37 11.05
C GLU A 91 -5.70 -1.30 10.76
N ASN A 92 -5.00 -0.47 11.56
CA ASN A 92 -3.54 -0.37 11.50
C ASN A 92 -2.91 -1.65 12.07
N LYS A 93 -2.65 -2.61 11.21
CA LYS A 93 -2.02 -3.90 11.50
C LYS A 93 -1.07 -4.30 10.36
N PRO A 94 -0.18 -5.28 10.55
CA PRO A 94 0.81 -5.67 9.53
C PRO A 94 0.16 -6.03 8.18
N GLU A 95 -0.98 -6.69 8.19
CA GLU A 95 -1.74 -7.10 7.00
C GLU A 95 -2.15 -5.92 6.13
N TYR A 96 -2.35 -4.74 6.72
CA TYR A 96 -2.59 -3.50 5.99
C TYR A 96 -1.40 -3.16 5.08
N ILE A 97 -0.19 -3.26 5.64
CA ILE A 97 1.05 -2.97 4.90
C ILE A 97 1.30 -4.05 3.83
N PHE A 98 1.08 -5.33 4.16
CA PHE A 98 1.23 -6.43 3.20
C PHE A 98 0.29 -6.27 2.01
N THR A 99 -0.97 -5.92 2.27
CA THR A 99 -1.98 -5.68 1.24
C THR A 99 -1.60 -4.49 0.36
N TRP A 100 -1.31 -3.35 0.98
CA TRP A 100 -0.90 -2.16 0.25
C TRP A 100 0.36 -2.39 -0.60
N PHE A 101 1.40 -2.97 -0.01
CA PHE A 101 2.66 -3.23 -0.72
C PHE A 101 2.48 -4.27 -1.83
N GLY A 102 1.71 -5.33 -1.59
CA GLY A 102 1.41 -6.34 -2.61
C GLY A 102 0.71 -5.75 -3.83
N LEU A 103 -0.31 -4.92 -3.63
CA LEU A 103 -1.00 -4.22 -4.71
C LEU A 103 -0.09 -3.22 -5.43
N ALA A 104 0.75 -2.49 -4.70
CA ALA A 104 1.72 -1.56 -5.28
C ALA A 104 2.75 -2.27 -6.18
N LYS A 105 3.14 -3.53 -5.88
CA LYS A 105 4.06 -4.33 -6.70
C LYS A 105 3.58 -4.55 -8.14
N ILE A 106 2.28 -4.53 -8.35
CA ILE A 106 1.65 -4.71 -9.67
C ILE A 106 1.04 -3.42 -10.23
N GLY A 107 1.30 -2.29 -9.57
CA GLY A 107 0.84 -0.98 -10.02
C GLY A 107 -0.63 -0.69 -9.78
N VAL A 108 -1.28 -1.44 -8.89
CA VAL A 108 -2.64 -1.16 -8.43
C VAL A 108 -2.61 -0.06 -7.38
N THR A 109 -3.48 0.93 -7.54
CA THR A 109 -3.64 2.03 -6.59
C THR A 109 -4.54 1.61 -5.45
N VAL A 110 -4.13 1.91 -4.21
CA VAL A 110 -4.91 1.62 -3.01
C VAL A 110 -5.59 2.88 -2.49
N ALA A 111 -6.91 2.87 -2.42
CA ALA A 111 -7.69 3.89 -1.76
C ALA A 111 -7.83 3.55 -0.28
N CYS A 112 -7.00 4.15 0.56
CA CYS A 112 -6.96 3.93 1.99
C CYS A 112 -8.15 4.63 2.67
N LEU A 113 -9.13 3.87 3.14
CA LEU A 113 -10.32 4.39 3.77
C LEU A 113 -10.14 4.50 5.29
N ASN A 114 -10.69 5.56 5.86
CA ASN A 114 -10.69 5.72 7.32
C ASN A 114 -11.63 4.67 7.96
N ASN A 115 -11.11 3.85 8.84
CA ASN A 115 -11.84 2.76 9.51
C ASN A 115 -12.90 3.23 10.52
N ASN A 116 -12.94 4.52 10.84
CA ASN A 116 -13.96 5.09 11.73
C ASN A 116 -15.22 5.57 10.98
N ILE A 117 -15.19 5.64 9.63
CA ILE A 117 -16.35 6.08 8.86
C ILE A 117 -17.33 4.92 8.61
N LYS A 118 -18.61 5.26 8.55
CA LYS A 118 -19.74 4.33 8.36
C LYS A 118 -20.78 4.94 7.42
N SER A 119 -21.76 4.15 7.05
CA SER A 119 -22.97 4.61 6.36
C SER A 119 -22.67 5.41 5.09
N LYS A 120 -23.36 6.50 4.87
CA LYS A 120 -23.23 7.39 3.69
C LYS A 120 -21.80 7.87 3.46
N SER A 121 -21.06 8.16 4.53
CA SER A 121 -19.67 8.63 4.41
C SER A 121 -18.75 7.55 3.82
N LEU A 122 -18.90 6.30 4.25
CA LEU A 122 -18.15 5.19 3.71
C LEU A 122 -18.50 4.95 2.24
N ALA A 123 -19.80 4.89 1.92
CA ALA A 123 -20.25 4.73 0.54
C ALA A 123 -19.74 5.86 -0.37
N HIS A 124 -19.74 7.11 0.14
CA HIS A 124 -19.20 8.25 -0.59
C HIS A 124 -17.70 8.10 -0.89
N CYS A 125 -16.90 7.68 0.08
CA CYS A 125 -15.46 7.48 -0.12
C CYS A 125 -15.19 6.36 -1.13
N ILE A 126 -15.90 5.23 -1.04
CA ILE A 126 -15.80 4.13 -2.01
C ILE A 126 -16.14 4.64 -3.43
N LYS A 127 -17.25 5.37 -3.59
CA LYS A 127 -17.66 5.94 -4.88
C LYS A 127 -16.63 6.92 -5.43
N LYS A 128 -16.08 7.79 -4.55
CA LYS A 128 -15.08 8.80 -4.95
C LYS A 128 -13.72 8.22 -5.31
N SER A 129 -13.36 7.08 -4.74
CA SER A 129 -12.13 6.39 -5.10
C SER A 129 -12.18 5.72 -6.48
N GLU A 130 -13.38 5.58 -7.05
CA GLU A 130 -13.61 4.85 -8.31
C GLU A 130 -13.05 3.42 -8.26
N SER A 131 -13.09 2.82 -7.06
CA SER A 131 -12.56 1.49 -6.82
C SER A 131 -13.40 0.41 -7.52
N LYS A 132 -12.72 -0.56 -8.12
CA LYS A 132 -13.37 -1.76 -8.67
C LYS A 132 -13.87 -2.68 -7.57
N SER A 133 -13.17 -2.70 -6.43
CA SER A 133 -13.47 -3.59 -5.31
C SER A 133 -13.02 -2.99 -3.98
N LEU A 134 -13.48 -3.63 -2.90
CA LEU A 134 -13.14 -3.32 -1.53
C LEU A 134 -12.46 -4.54 -0.89
N ILE A 135 -11.27 -4.34 -0.33
CA ILE A 135 -10.69 -5.26 0.64
C ILE A 135 -11.01 -4.71 2.03
N ILE A 136 -11.63 -5.54 2.87
CA ILE A 136 -12.08 -5.14 4.19
C ILE A 136 -11.66 -6.16 5.25
N SER A 137 -11.23 -5.67 6.42
CA SER A 137 -11.01 -6.54 7.58
C SER A 137 -12.33 -7.11 8.11
N SER A 138 -12.35 -8.38 8.50
CA SER A 138 -13.53 -9.04 9.08
C SER A 138 -14.10 -8.28 10.27
N ASP A 139 -13.26 -7.59 11.04
CA ASP A 139 -13.65 -6.81 12.22
C ASP A 139 -14.44 -5.53 11.87
N LEU A 140 -14.40 -5.11 10.60
CA LEU A 140 -15.05 -3.88 10.11
C LEU A 140 -16.31 -4.14 9.25
N MET A 141 -16.78 -5.38 9.20
CA MET A 141 -17.95 -5.75 8.39
C MET A 141 -19.24 -5.00 8.77
N GLU A 142 -19.38 -4.58 10.04
CA GLU A 142 -20.48 -3.70 10.45
C GLU A 142 -20.46 -2.35 9.73
N ASN A 143 -19.26 -1.81 9.44
CA ASN A 143 -19.13 -0.54 8.72
C ASN A 143 -19.68 -0.70 7.30
N LEU A 144 -19.33 -1.80 6.61
CA LEU A 144 -19.84 -2.12 5.28
C LEU A 144 -21.35 -2.33 5.31
N ALA A 145 -21.87 -3.13 6.26
CA ALA A 145 -23.31 -3.38 6.41
C ALA A 145 -24.10 -2.07 6.56
N SER A 146 -23.57 -1.12 7.35
CA SER A 146 -24.19 0.20 7.52
C SER A 146 -24.19 1.07 6.25
N ALA A 147 -23.27 0.80 5.33
CA ALA A 147 -23.11 1.57 4.10
C ALA A 147 -23.83 0.95 2.90
N GLN A 148 -24.28 -0.30 3.00
CA GLN A 148 -24.72 -1.10 1.86
C GLN A 148 -25.89 -0.49 1.11
N GLU A 149 -26.85 0.14 1.81
CA GLU A 149 -28.00 0.84 1.18
C GLU A 149 -27.62 2.06 0.36
N TYR A 150 -26.39 2.61 0.56
CA TYR A 150 -25.86 3.79 -0.11
C TYR A 150 -24.83 3.47 -1.19
N ILE A 151 -24.41 2.21 -1.30
CA ILE A 151 -23.47 1.76 -2.33
C ILE A 151 -24.26 1.52 -3.62
N GLU A 152 -23.94 2.28 -4.66
CA GLU A 152 -24.55 2.15 -5.97
C GLU A 152 -23.76 1.16 -6.84
N GLY A 153 -24.45 0.29 -7.57
CA GLY A 153 -23.84 -0.67 -8.47
C GLY A 153 -23.29 -1.92 -7.77
N ASN A 154 -22.48 -2.67 -8.48
CA ASN A 154 -21.82 -3.87 -7.97
C ASN A 154 -20.43 -3.50 -7.46
N LEU A 155 -20.12 -3.89 -6.23
CA LEU A 155 -18.80 -3.76 -5.61
C LEU A 155 -18.35 -5.16 -5.22
N ASP A 156 -17.24 -5.63 -5.80
CA ASP A 156 -16.62 -6.85 -5.35
C ASP A 156 -15.98 -6.65 -3.99
N VAL A 157 -16.31 -7.50 -3.02
CA VAL A 157 -15.82 -7.39 -1.65
C VAL A 157 -15.02 -8.63 -1.28
N TYR A 158 -13.80 -8.40 -0.80
CA TYR A 158 -12.90 -9.42 -0.30
C TYR A 158 -12.62 -9.17 1.18
N VAL A 159 -12.79 -10.20 2.00
CA VAL A 159 -12.63 -10.09 3.44
C VAL A 159 -11.26 -10.61 3.86
N ALA A 160 -10.50 -9.79 4.58
CA ALA A 160 -9.24 -10.18 5.18
C ALA A 160 -9.46 -10.57 6.66
N GLY A 161 -8.95 -11.73 7.06
CA GLY A 161 -9.08 -12.26 8.42
C GLY A 161 -10.03 -13.44 8.50
N GLN A 162 -11.03 -13.39 9.38
CA GLN A 162 -11.96 -14.50 9.58
C GLN A 162 -12.95 -14.62 8.41
N ASP A 163 -13.34 -15.86 8.14
CA ASP A 163 -14.38 -16.14 7.14
C ASP A 163 -15.70 -15.46 7.48
N VAL A 164 -16.28 -14.79 6.51
CA VAL A 164 -17.59 -14.15 6.61
C VAL A 164 -18.51 -14.72 5.55
N GLN A 165 -19.63 -15.33 5.98
CA GLN A 165 -20.56 -15.95 5.06
C GLN A 165 -21.05 -14.99 3.97
N GLY A 166 -20.98 -15.41 2.73
CA GLY A 166 -21.42 -14.64 1.57
C GLY A 166 -20.35 -13.74 0.95
N TYR A 167 -19.14 -13.73 1.48
CA TYR A 167 -18.00 -12.98 0.93
C TYR A 167 -16.83 -13.92 0.67
N GLU A 168 -16.01 -13.55 -0.30
CA GLU A 168 -14.76 -14.25 -0.57
C GLU A 168 -13.69 -13.79 0.43
N THR A 169 -13.01 -14.74 1.06
CA THR A 169 -11.97 -14.47 2.03
C THR A 169 -10.62 -14.28 1.34
N LEU A 170 -9.91 -13.24 1.73
CA LEU A 170 -8.52 -12.99 1.38
C LEU A 170 -7.65 -13.68 2.43
N ASP A 171 -7.61 -15.01 2.41
CA ASP A 171 -6.87 -15.79 3.38
C ASP A 171 -5.79 -16.67 2.72
N ASP A 172 -4.85 -17.14 3.55
CA ASP A 172 -3.68 -17.90 3.15
C ASP A 172 -4.01 -19.24 2.45
N SER A 173 -5.16 -19.85 2.73
CA SER A 173 -5.52 -21.16 2.19
C SER A 173 -5.98 -21.12 0.74
N GLN A 174 -6.52 -20.00 0.31
CA GLN A 174 -6.86 -19.74 -1.10
C GLN A 174 -5.74 -19.04 -1.86
N ILE A 175 -4.83 -18.40 -1.13
CA ILE A 175 -3.59 -17.82 -1.64
C ILE A 175 -2.46 -18.87 -1.57
N GLU A 176 -2.68 -20.10 -1.95
CA GLU A 176 -1.58 -21.04 -2.31
C GLU A 176 -0.67 -20.47 -3.40
N ASN A 177 -0.83 -19.20 -3.65
CA ASN A 177 -0.09 -18.46 -4.62
C ASN A 177 1.31 -18.19 -4.10
N SER A 178 2.20 -18.56 -4.91
CA SER A 178 3.62 -18.31 -4.90
C SER A 178 4.01 -17.08 -4.06
N LYS A 179 4.81 -17.25 -3.02
CA LYS A 179 5.56 -16.18 -2.35
C LYS A 179 6.65 -15.60 -3.26
N VAL A 180 6.66 -16.01 -4.53
CA VAL A 180 7.58 -15.52 -5.56
C VAL A 180 7.22 -14.10 -5.94
N ARG A 181 8.22 -13.23 -5.92
CA ARG A 181 8.06 -11.82 -6.30
C ARG A 181 7.55 -11.69 -7.74
N PRO A 182 6.47 -10.95 -7.99
CA PRO A 182 6.02 -10.64 -9.34
C PRO A 182 7.09 -9.86 -10.13
N LYS A 183 7.06 -9.96 -11.45
CA LYS A 183 7.99 -9.23 -12.30
C LYS A 183 7.73 -7.73 -12.21
N SER A 184 8.78 -6.94 -12.07
CA SER A 184 8.69 -5.45 -12.04
C SER A 184 8.14 -4.86 -13.34
N SER A 185 8.23 -5.60 -14.46
CA SER A 185 7.64 -5.20 -15.73
C SER A 185 6.13 -4.95 -15.68
N LEU A 186 5.42 -5.51 -14.69
CA LEU A 186 4.00 -5.24 -14.49
C LEU A 186 3.69 -3.79 -14.11
N ARG A 187 4.71 -3.03 -13.67
CA ARG A 187 4.60 -1.62 -13.25
C ARG A 187 5.57 -0.68 -13.98
N GLU A 188 6.19 -1.13 -15.07
CA GLU A 188 7.22 -0.35 -15.79
C GLU A 188 6.71 0.99 -16.34
N GLU A 189 5.41 1.09 -16.67
CA GLU A 189 4.80 2.31 -17.17
C GLU A 189 4.48 3.33 -16.07
N LEU A 190 4.59 2.94 -14.78
CA LEU A 190 4.34 3.84 -13.67
C LEU A 190 5.53 4.78 -13.46
N SER A 191 5.22 6.03 -13.14
CA SER A 191 6.21 7.03 -12.76
C SER A 191 5.97 7.52 -11.34
N ASN A 192 6.97 8.19 -10.76
CA ASN A 192 6.84 8.83 -9.44
C ASN A 192 5.73 9.89 -9.36
N SER A 193 5.19 10.32 -10.50
CA SER A 193 4.07 11.25 -10.58
C SER A 193 2.70 10.58 -10.46
N GLN A 194 2.63 9.25 -10.52
CA GLN A 194 1.39 8.50 -10.38
C GLN A 194 1.19 8.06 -8.93
N SER A 195 0.00 8.29 -8.42
CA SER A 195 -0.35 7.89 -7.06
C SER A 195 -0.52 6.38 -6.98
N LEU A 196 0.09 5.76 -5.95
CA LEU A 196 -0.11 4.35 -5.61
C LEU A 196 -1.08 4.18 -4.44
N PHE A 197 -1.52 5.27 -3.85
CA PHE A 197 -2.57 5.27 -2.81
C PHE A 197 -3.27 6.62 -2.75
N TYR A 198 -4.52 6.59 -2.29
CA TYR A 198 -5.32 7.75 -1.88
C TYR A 198 -5.74 7.58 -0.43
N ILE A 199 -5.93 8.69 0.29
CA ILE A 199 -6.43 8.71 1.68
C ILE A 199 -7.79 9.40 1.68
N TYR A 200 -8.80 8.75 2.22
CA TYR A 200 -10.18 9.21 2.30
C TYR A 200 -10.72 9.16 3.72
#